data_f6e7948ca1e201b5bec9ef6a63c6e48d
#
_entry.id   f6e7948ca1e201b5bec9ef6a63c6e48d
#
_cell.length_a   1.000
_cell.length_b   1.000
_cell.length_c   1.000
_cell.angle_alpha   90.00
_cell.angle_beta   90.00
_cell.angle_gamma   90.00
#
_symmetry.space_group_name_H-M   'P 1'
#
loop_
_entity.id
_entity.type
_entity.pdbx_description
1 polymer ?
#
loop_
_entity_poly.entity_id
_entity_poly.type
_entity_poly.pdbx_seq_one_letter_code
_entity_poly.pdbx_strand_id
1 'polypeptide(L)'
;MQIKTIKRQRNEPDYERLYQAYEGLIEWITKNEVDGQETLGLLVKAAMSLAVTNNLPKEDIREVVSVTYEMERSMRPRADEVH
;
A
#
# COMPACT_ATOMS: atom_id res chain seq x y z
N MET A 1 -6.40 13.64 10.36
CA MET A 1 -5.91 12.39 11.01
C MET A 1 -4.43 12.25 10.78
N GLN A 2 -3.69 12.00 11.83
CA GLN A 2 -2.27 11.74 11.71
C GLN A 2 -1.99 10.27 11.94
N ILE A 3 -1.15 9.72 11.08
CA ILE A 3 -0.73 8.33 11.22
C ILE A 3 0.59 8.32 11.99
N LYS A 4 0.59 7.60 13.10
CA LYS A 4 1.80 7.46 13.89
C LYS A 4 2.63 6.31 13.33
N THR A 5 3.88 6.61 13.06
CA THR A 5 4.80 5.61 12.56
C THR A 5 6.04 5.55 13.43
N ILE A 6 6.71 4.41 13.37
CA ILE A 6 7.94 4.19 14.09
C ILE A 6 9.10 4.36 13.13
N LYS A 7 10.04 5.23 13.48
CA LYS A 7 11.26 5.36 12.72
C LYS A 7 12.23 4.29 13.15
N ARG A 8 12.71 3.54 12.19
CA ARG A 8 13.69 2.51 12.45
C ARG A 8 15.03 2.92 11.90
N GLN A 9 16.06 2.74 12.70
CA GLN A 9 17.43 2.99 12.26
C GLN A 9 17.98 1.71 11.63
N ARG A 10 17.55 1.48 10.39
CA ARG A 10 17.98 0.30 9.66
C ARG A 10 18.30 0.67 8.23
N ASN A 11 19.33 0.03 7.72
CA ASN A 11 19.69 0.18 6.32
C ASN A 11 18.85 -0.73 5.43
N GLU A 12 18.29 -1.80 6.01
CA GLU A 12 17.48 -2.75 5.27
C GLU A 12 16.09 -2.87 5.90
N PRO A 13 15.05 -2.96 5.08
CA PRO A 13 13.70 -3.17 5.62
C PRO A 13 13.55 -4.57 6.20
N ASP A 14 12.71 -4.68 7.22
CA ASP A 14 12.36 -5.96 7.82
C ASP A 14 11.21 -6.54 7.01
N TYR A 15 11.52 -7.33 6.00
CA TYR A 15 10.52 -7.86 5.09
C TYR A 15 9.52 -8.79 5.76
N GLU A 16 9.98 -9.56 6.75
CA GLU A 16 9.07 -10.44 7.47
C GLU A 16 8.00 -9.65 8.20
N ARG A 17 8.40 -8.57 8.86
CA ARG A 17 7.47 -7.73 9.58
C ARG A 17 6.52 -7.00 8.63
N LEU A 18 7.04 -6.53 7.50
CA LEU A 18 6.22 -5.90 6.48
C LEU A 18 5.20 -6.87 5.91
N TYR A 19 5.61 -8.09 5.69
CA TYR A 19 4.72 -9.13 5.18
C TYR A 19 3.60 -9.42 6.17
N GLN A 20 3.93 -9.53 7.45
CA GLN A 20 2.93 -9.75 8.49
C GLN A 20 1.93 -8.60 8.57
N ALA A 21 2.42 -7.37 8.45
CA ALA A 21 1.56 -6.19 8.46
C ALA A 21 0.63 -6.19 7.24
N TYR A 22 1.16 -6.58 6.09
CA TYR A 22 0.37 -6.66 4.88
C TYR A 22 -0.74 -7.71 5.01
N GLU A 23 -0.42 -8.89 5.56
CA GLU A 23 -1.41 -9.92 5.80
C GLU A 23 -2.50 -9.44 6.74
N GLY A 24 -2.12 -8.70 7.79
CA GLY A 24 -3.08 -8.13 8.71
C GLY A 24 -4.00 -7.13 8.03
N LEU A 25 -3.47 -6.34 7.12
CA LEU A 25 -4.25 -5.39 6.34
C LEU A 25 -5.26 -6.11 5.44
N ILE A 26 -4.83 -7.15 4.76
CA ILE A 26 -5.71 -7.94 3.90
C ILE A 26 -6.83 -8.59 4.71
N GLU A 27 -6.47 -9.12 5.88
CA GLU A 27 -7.45 -9.71 6.76
C GLU A 27 -8.49 -8.69 7.22
N TRP A 28 -8.04 -7.48 7.56
CA TRP A 28 -8.95 -6.42 7.96
C TRP A 28 -9.93 -6.06 6.84
N ILE A 29 -9.43 -5.92 5.63
CA ILE A 29 -10.26 -5.61 4.47
C ILE A 29 -11.31 -6.68 4.25
N THR A 30 -10.90 -7.95 4.30
CA THR A 30 -11.80 -9.07 4.10
C THR A 30 -12.87 -9.13 5.18
N LYS A 31 -12.44 -8.93 6.43
CA LYS A 31 -13.34 -9.04 7.57
C LYS A 31 -14.40 -7.95 7.60
N ASN A 32 -14.07 -6.76 7.13
CA ASN A 32 -14.99 -5.63 7.19
C ASN A 32 -15.89 -5.51 5.96
N GLU A 33 -15.70 -6.41 4.99
CA GLU A 33 -16.58 -6.49 3.82
C GLU A 33 -16.76 -5.16 3.10
N VAL A 34 -15.70 -4.37 3.01
CA VAL A 34 -15.76 -3.07 2.37
C VAL A 34 -15.69 -3.26 0.86
N ASP A 35 -16.47 -2.48 0.13
CA ASP A 35 -16.44 -2.48 -1.33
C ASP A 35 -15.03 -2.18 -1.84
N GLY A 36 -14.65 -2.81 -2.97
CA GLY A 36 -13.31 -2.66 -3.51
C GLY A 36 -12.90 -1.22 -3.80
N GLN A 37 -13.80 -0.43 -4.38
CA GLN A 37 -13.51 0.97 -4.67
C GLN A 37 -13.40 1.80 -3.39
N GLU A 38 -14.27 1.53 -2.42
CA GLU A 38 -14.22 2.21 -1.13
C GLU A 38 -12.92 1.87 -0.40
N THR A 39 -12.54 0.61 -0.44
CA THR A 39 -11.29 0.16 0.19
C THR A 39 -10.10 0.87 -0.44
N LEU A 40 -10.07 0.93 -1.78
CA LEU A 40 -9.00 1.62 -2.47
C LEU A 40 -8.92 3.09 -2.07
N GLY A 41 -10.08 3.75 -2.01
CA GLY A 41 -10.13 5.15 -1.59
C GLY A 41 -9.58 5.35 -0.19
N LEU A 42 -9.93 4.48 0.74
CA LEU A 42 -9.44 4.55 2.12
C LEU A 42 -7.92 4.36 2.17
N LEU A 43 -7.42 3.40 1.42
CA LEU A 43 -5.98 3.13 1.40
C LEU A 43 -5.21 4.29 0.79
N VAL A 44 -5.73 4.87 -0.28
CA VAL A 44 -5.10 6.03 -0.90
C VAL A 44 -5.09 7.21 0.05
N LYS A 45 -6.21 7.45 0.74
CA LYS A 45 -6.28 8.54 1.71
C LYS A 45 -5.25 8.36 2.82
N ALA A 46 -5.15 7.15 3.35
CA ALA A 46 -4.17 6.85 4.39
C ALA A 46 -2.75 7.06 3.88
N ALA A 47 -2.48 6.60 2.66
CA ALA A 47 -1.16 6.76 2.06
C ALA A 47 -0.81 8.22 1.86
N MET A 48 -1.77 9.03 1.40
CA MET A 48 -1.54 10.46 1.19
C MET A 48 -1.33 11.19 2.51
N SER A 49 -2.09 10.85 3.55
CA SER A 49 -1.88 11.42 4.88
C SER A 49 -0.46 11.14 5.37
N LEU A 50 0.00 9.93 5.17
CA LEU A 50 1.34 9.53 5.55
C LEU A 50 2.39 10.30 4.76
N ALA A 51 2.18 10.44 3.46
CA ALA A 51 3.10 11.15 2.58
C ALA A 51 3.23 12.62 3.00
N VAL A 52 2.10 13.28 3.25
CA VAL A 52 2.10 14.68 3.67
C VAL A 52 2.77 14.84 5.03
N THR A 53 2.48 13.94 5.97
CA THR A 53 3.08 13.98 7.29
C THR A 53 4.60 13.86 7.23
N ASN A 54 5.11 13.08 6.27
CA ASN A 54 6.55 12.88 6.11
C ASN A 54 7.18 13.81 5.07
N ASN A 55 6.44 14.78 4.59
CA ASN A 55 6.93 15.78 3.63
C ASN A 55 7.49 15.17 2.36
N LEU A 56 6.86 14.11 1.88
CA LEU A 56 7.29 13.47 0.63
C LEU A 56 6.78 14.26 -0.56
N PRO A 57 7.64 14.55 -1.55
CA PRO A 57 7.22 15.29 -2.73
C PRO A 57 6.18 14.52 -3.54
N LYS A 58 5.29 15.28 -4.17
CA LYS A 58 4.24 14.68 -5.00
C LYS A 58 4.79 13.81 -6.12
N GLU A 59 5.90 14.26 -6.70
CA GLU A 59 6.55 13.53 -7.79
C GLU A 59 7.02 12.15 -7.35
N ASP A 60 7.56 12.06 -6.13
CA ASP A 60 8.03 10.79 -5.58
C ASP A 60 6.85 9.85 -5.37
N ILE A 61 5.71 10.39 -4.92
CA ILE A 61 4.51 9.58 -4.70
C ILE A 61 4.00 9.03 -6.03
N ARG A 62 3.99 9.86 -7.07
CA ARG A 62 3.57 9.41 -8.40
C ARG A 62 4.44 8.26 -8.90
N GLU A 63 5.74 8.39 -8.71
CA GLU A 63 6.68 7.36 -9.14
C GLU A 63 6.44 6.06 -8.38
N VAL A 64 6.32 6.13 -7.07
CA VAL A 64 6.07 4.94 -6.24
C VAL A 64 4.77 4.25 -6.65
N VAL A 65 3.71 5.03 -6.83
CA VAL A 65 2.41 4.47 -7.24
C VAL A 65 2.54 3.79 -8.61
N SER A 66 3.19 4.46 -9.55
CA SER A 66 3.33 3.92 -10.91
C SER A 66 4.14 2.62 -10.91
N VAL A 67 5.27 2.62 -10.23
CA VAL A 67 6.13 1.43 -10.16
C VAL A 67 5.41 0.29 -9.46
N THR A 68 4.76 0.58 -8.34
CA THR A 68 4.06 -0.44 -7.58
C THR A 68 2.92 -1.04 -8.39
N TYR A 69 2.18 -0.19 -9.11
CA TYR A 69 1.09 -0.66 -9.96
C TYR A 69 1.62 -1.62 -11.04
N GLU A 70 2.70 -1.24 -11.70
CA GLU A 70 3.27 -2.08 -12.74
C GLU A 70 3.79 -3.41 -12.18
N MET A 71 4.38 -3.39 -10.99
CA MET A 71 4.84 -4.61 -10.35
C MET A 71 3.68 -5.55 -10.03
N GLU A 72 2.62 -5.00 -9.46
CA GLU A 72 1.43 -5.81 -9.14
C GLU A 72 0.81 -6.40 -10.40
N ARG A 73 0.74 -5.59 -11.46
CA ARG A 73 0.18 -6.03 -12.71
C ARG A 73 1.02 -7.15 -13.35
N SER A 74 2.33 -7.05 -13.25
CA SER A 74 3.22 -8.07 -13.83
C SER A 74 3.19 -9.39 -13.10
N MET A 75 2.81 -9.37 -11.82
CA MET A 75 2.75 -10.59 -11.00
C MET A 75 1.40 -11.31 -11.12
N ARG A 76 0.44 -10.74 -11.81
CA ARG A 76 -0.89 -11.33 -11.96
C ARG A 76 -1.24 -11.51 -13.42
N PRO A 77 -1.84 -12.65 -13.78
CA PRO A 77 -2.29 -12.81 -15.15
C PRO A 77 -3.46 -11.86 -15.43
N ARG A 78 -3.57 -11.46 -16.69
CA ARG A 78 -4.71 -10.65 -17.11
C ARG A 78 -5.96 -11.52 -17.11
N ALA A 79 -7.10 -10.85 -16.98
CA ALA A 79 -8.38 -11.56 -17.01
C ALA A 79 -8.57 -12.35 -18.31
N ASP A 80 -8.08 -11.83 -19.43
CA ASP A 80 -8.18 -12.49 -20.71
C ASP A 80 -7.15 -13.62 -20.90
N GLU A 81 -6.21 -13.74 -20.00
CA GLU A 81 -5.20 -14.79 -20.01
C GLU A 81 -5.54 -15.93 -19.05
N VAL A 82 -6.56 -15.75 -18.23
CA VAL A 82 -7.00 -16.76 -17.28
C VAL A 82 -7.95 -17.71 -17.96
N HIS A 83 -7.60 -18.98 -17.93
CA HIS A 83 -8.39 -20.03 -18.57
C HIS A 83 -8.89 -21.04 -17.58
#